data_f26a24763f4a191788e707efbff1ac2f
#
_entry.id   f26a24763f4a191788e707efbff1ac2f
#
_cell.length_a   1.000
_cell.length_b   1.000
_cell.length_c   1.000
_cell.angle_alpha   90.00
_cell.angle_beta   90.00
_cell.angle_gamma   90.00
#
_symmetry.space_group_name_H-M   'P 1'
#
loop_
_entity.id
_entity.type
_entity.pdbx_description
1 polymer ?
#
loop_
_entity_poly.entity_id
_entity_poly.type
_entity_poly.pdbx_seq_one_letter_code
_entity_poly.pdbx_strand_id
1 'polypeptide(L)'
;MCMCQDPRVLEAMLPYFTTKFGNPHSRSHAYGWESEQAVENARKQVASLIGADAKEIVFTSGATESNNISLKGVAWFNQSKKKHIITTQTIDQSCCVAQEHKCVLDSCRFLESTGFKVTYLPVEKSGLLCLNKLETAITPDTSLVSIMTVNNEIGVKQPIKEIAMLHIGSISEYWSPPWCDAGALCRSKKVFFHTDAAQAVGKIPIDVNDMNIDLLSISGHKIYGPKGIGALYVRRRPRVRLVPLLSGGGQERGLRSGTVPTPLVVGLGTACAIAEEEMESDFKRVQALSDRLFNKITSQLTHVIRNGDLEHSYPGCLNLSFAYVEGESLLMALKDIALSSGSACTSASLEPSYVLRAIGAEEDLAHSSIRFGISRFTTEEEVDYTAEQCIYHVKRLREMSPLWEMVQEGIDIKTIQWSQH
;
A
#
# COMPACT_ATOMS: atom_id res chain seq x y z
N MET A 1 6.09 5.69 -1.55
CA MET A 1 6.56 6.96 -0.97
C MET A 1 7.36 6.63 0.27
N CYS A 2 8.62 7.08 0.38
CA CYS A 2 9.39 6.99 1.63
C CYS A 2 9.03 8.20 2.48
N MET A 3 8.74 7.97 3.76
CA MET A 3 8.54 9.04 4.73
C MET A 3 9.88 9.39 5.37
N CYS A 4 10.07 10.64 5.81
CA CYS A 4 11.19 10.97 6.70
C CYS A 4 11.00 10.23 8.03
N GLN A 5 12.10 9.89 8.66
CA GLN A 5 12.05 9.24 9.98
C GLN A 5 11.67 10.28 11.04
N ASP A 6 10.77 9.90 11.96
CA ASP A 6 10.42 10.74 13.10
C ASP A 6 11.63 10.88 14.03
N PRO A 7 12.01 12.09 14.44
CA PRO A 7 13.14 12.32 15.35
C PRO A 7 13.05 11.50 16.65
N ARG A 8 11.85 11.36 17.23
CA ARG A 8 11.60 10.55 18.44
C ARG A 8 11.94 9.06 18.23
N VAL A 9 11.71 8.57 17.01
CA VAL A 9 12.08 7.20 16.62
C VAL A 9 13.60 7.06 16.57
N LEU A 10 14.29 8.03 15.99
CA LEU A 10 15.76 8.02 15.94
C LEU A 10 16.37 8.03 17.35
N GLU A 11 15.88 8.90 18.24
CA GLU A 11 16.31 8.98 19.63
C GLU A 11 16.14 7.65 20.37
N ALA A 12 15.02 6.96 20.18
CA ALA A 12 14.76 5.65 20.77
C ALA A 12 15.73 4.57 20.26
N MET A 13 16.20 4.67 19.02
CA MET A 13 17.12 3.72 18.40
C MET A 13 18.57 3.90 18.84
N LEU A 14 19.03 5.13 19.08
CA LEU A 14 20.44 5.45 19.30
C LEU A 14 21.13 4.63 20.39
N PRO A 15 20.55 4.38 21.58
CA PRO A 15 21.17 3.56 22.61
C PRO A 15 21.54 2.14 22.14
N TYR A 16 20.76 1.57 21.25
CA TYR A 16 20.97 0.20 20.75
C TYR A 16 22.03 0.09 19.65
N PHE A 17 22.51 1.22 19.12
CA PHE A 17 23.69 1.27 18.27
C PHE A 17 24.98 1.47 19.05
N THR A 18 24.92 2.01 20.26
CA THR A 18 26.08 2.48 21.01
C THR A 18 26.34 1.71 22.29
N THR A 19 25.44 1.79 23.24
CA THR A 19 25.63 1.26 24.61
C THR A 19 24.89 -0.05 24.89
N LYS A 20 23.74 -0.31 24.20
CA LYS A 20 22.86 -1.46 24.40
C LYS A 20 22.92 -2.43 23.23
N PHE A 21 24.11 -2.81 22.82
CA PHE A 21 24.40 -3.57 21.60
C PHE A 21 24.25 -5.08 21.71
N GLY A 22 23.61 -5.61 22.79
CA GLY A 22 23.47 -7.05 23.00
C GLY A 22 22.66 -7.76 21.91
N ASN A 23 22.98 -9.04 21.66
CA ASN A 23 22.15 -9.89 20.81
C ASN A 23 20.93 -10.37 21.59
N PRO A 24 19.69 -10.14 21.16
CA PRO A 24 18.47 -10.52 21.88
C PRO A 24 18.28 -12.05 22.04
N HIS A 25 19.08 -12.86 21.34
CA HIS A 25 19.07 -14.33 21.51
C HIS A 25 20.14 -14.85 22.46
N SER A 26 21.00 -13.99 22.99
CA SER A 26 21.99 -14.35 23.99
C SER A 26 21.36 -14.42 25.39
N ARG A 27 21.22 -15.63 25.94
CA ARG A 27 20.54 -15.87 27.21
C ARG A 27 21.44 -15.90 28.43
N SER A 28 22.77 -15.80 28.23
CA SER A 28 23.77 -16.01 29.30
C SER A 28 24.24 -14.75 30.01
N HIS A 29 23.80 -13.55 29.54
CA HIS A 29 24.29 -12.28 30.09
C HIS A 29 23.28 -11.13 29.94
N ALA A 30 23.39 -10.12 30.80
CA ALA A 30 22.46 -9.00 30.92
C ALA A 30 22.29 -8.20 29.62
N TYR A 31 23.34 -8.03 28.82
CA TYR A 31 23.26 -7.32 27.53
C TYR A 31 22.26 -7.98 26.55
N GLY A 32 22.24 -9.33 26.53
CA GLY A 32 21.29 -10.09 25.75
C GLY A 32 19.86 -9.91 26.26
N TRP A 33 19.66 -10.00 27.59
CA TRP A 33 18.35 -9.85 28.23
C TRP A 33 17.77 -8.45 28.01
N GLU A 34 18.60 -7.40 28.10
CA GLU A 34 18.16 -6.02 27.81
C GLU A 34 17.68 -5.86 26.37
N SER A 35 18.41 -6.42 25.42
CA SER A 35 18.03 -6.40 24.01
C SER A 35 16.78 -7.26 23.74
N GLU A 36 16.66 -8.43 24.37
CA GLU A 36 15.44 -9.27 24.29
C GLU A 36 14.22 -8.51 24.81
N GLN A 37 14.34 -7.86 25.97
CA GLN A 37 13.25 -7.05 26.53
C GLN A 37 12.84 -5.91 25.61
N ALA A 38 13.79 -5.23 24.97
CA ALA A 38 13.52 -4.17 24.01
C ALA A 38 12.77 -4.69 22.76
N VAL A 39 13.20 -5.82 22.21
CA VAL A 39 12.55 -6.49 21.08
C VAL A 39 11.11 -6.91 21.45
N GLU A 40 10.90 -7.49 22.64
CA GLU A 40 9.56 -7.89 23.06
C GLU A 40 8.64 -6.68 23.37
N ASN A 41 9.18 -5.57 23.86
CA ASN A 41 8.42 -4.32 24.02
C ASN A 41 8.00 -3.77 22.64
N ALA A 42 8.90 -3.69 21.69
CA ALA A 42 8.59 -3.27 20.33
C ALA A 42 7.55 -4.18 19.68
N ARG A 43 7.63 -5.49 19.92
CA ARG A 43 6.66 -6.47 19.44
C ARG A 43 5.26 -6.21 19.99
N LYS A 44 5.14 -5.84 21.27
CA LYS A 44 3.86 -5.44 21.88
C LYS A 44 3.31 -4.16 21.25
N GLN A 45 4.16 -3.16 21.01
CA GLN A 45 3.75 -1.90 20.37
C GLN A 45 3.22 -2.12 18.95
N VAL A 46 3.89 -2.95 18.15
CA VAL A 46 3.39 -3.33 16.81
C VAL A 46 2.05 -4.07 16.92
N ALA A 47 1.92 -5.00 17.86
CA ALA A 47 0.70 -5.78 18.05
C ALA A 47 -0.47 -4.89 18.51
N SER A 48 -0.24 -3.96 19.45
CA SER A 48 -1.25 -3.02 19.95
C SER A 48 -1.88 -2.23 18.82
N LEU A 49 -1.07 -1.63 17.95
CA LEU A 49 -1.53 -0.80 16.84
C LEU A 49 -2.50 -1.50 15.88
N ILE A 50 -2.45 -2.83 15.78
CA ILE A 50 -3.29 -3.60 14.85
C ILE A 50 -4.27 -4.56 15.54
N GLY A 51 -4.43 -4.47 16.87
CA GLY A 51 -5.32 -5.34 17.65
C GLY A 51 -4.89 -6.81 17.72
N ALA A 52 -3.57 -7.11 17.63
CA ALA A 52 -3.01 -8.46 17.63
C ALA A 52 -2.41 -8.89 18.98
N ASP A 53 -2.14 -10.20 19.14
CA ASP A 53 -1.25 -10.69 20.20
C ASP A 53 0.21 -10.54 19.76
N ALA A 54 1.10 -10.13 20.69
CA ALA A 54 2.52 -9.98 20.40
C ALA A 54 3.16 -11.27 19.84
N LYS A 55 2.66 -12.43 20.23
CA LYS A 55 3.12 -13.74 19.71
C LYS A 55 2.73 -13.98 18.24
N GLU A 56 1.92 -13.14 17.64
CA GLU A 56 1.52 -13.21 16.23
C GLU A 56 2.38 -12.31 15.33
N ILE A 57 3.26 -11.49 15.91
CA ILE A 57 4.16 -10.61 15.17
C ILE A 57 5.50 -11.30 14.88
N VAL A 58 5.98 -11.21 13.66
CA VAL A 58 7.29 -11.69 13.17
C VAL A 58 8.02 -10.50 12.54
N PHE A 59 9.21 -10.19 12.99
CA PHE A 59 10.02 -9.12 12.39
C PHE A 59 10.67 -9.58 11.08
N THR A 60 10.64 -8.71 10.10
CA THR A 60 11.16 -8.92 8.75
C THR A 60 11.98 -7.71 8.30
N SER A 61 12.62 -7.76 7.15
CA SER A 61 13.35 -6.60 6.59
C SER A 61 12.43 -5.54 5.96
N GLY A 62 11.12 -5.80 5.86
CA GLY A 62 10.12 -4.90 5.27
C GLY A 62 8.94 -5.64 4.68
N ALA A 63 7.96 -4.89 4.14
CA ALA A 63 6.76 -5.48 3.56
C ALA A 63 7.06 -6.43 2.38
N THR A 64 8.09 -6.20 1.61
CA THR A 64 8.49 -7.11 0.52
C THR A 64 8.82 -8.51 1.03
N GLU A 65 9.60 -8.63 2.11
CA GLU A 65 9.87 -9.92 2.73
C GLU A 65 8.60 -10.51 3.34
N SER A 66 7.81 -9.71 4.04
CA SER A 66 6.54 -10.13 4.66
C SER A 66 5.56 -10.69 3.61
N ASN A 67 5.39 -10.02 2.48
CA ASN A 67 4.56 -10.47 1.36
C ASN A 67 5.07 -11.80 0.77
N ASN A 68 6.38 -11.93 0.57
CA ASN A 68 6.96 -13.18 0.09
C ASN A 68 6.73 -14.35 1.06
N ILE A 69 6.94 -14.12 2.38
CA ILE A 69 6.69 -15.14 3.41
C ILE A 69 5.20 -15.52 3.42
N SER A 70 4.29 -14.56 3.31
CA SER A 70 2.85 -14.82 3.30
C SER A 70 2.43 -15.66 2.10
N LEU A 71 2.75 -15.22 0.89
CA LEU A 71 2.31 -15.89 -0.33
C LEU A 71 3.00 -17.25 -0.51
N LYS A 72 4.33 -17.26 -0.52
CA LYS A 72 5.11 -18.49 -0.77
C LYS A 72 5.00 -19.45 0.40
N GLY A 73 5.07 -18.96 1.65
CA GLY A 73 5.00 -19.79 2.83
C GLY A 73 3.67 -20.51 2.98
N VAL A 74 2.52 -19.82 2.76
CA VAL A 74 1.18 -20.45 2.77
C VAL A 74 1.02 -21.42 1.61
N ALA A 75 1.43 -21.02 0.40
CA ALA A 75 1.33 -21.84 -0.80
C ALA A 75 2.07 -23.17 -0.62
N TRP A 76 3.36 -23.13 -0.25
CA TRP A 76 4.17 -24.33 -0.07
C TRP A 76 3.67 -25.21 1.08
N PHE A 77 3.18 -24.62 2.17
CA PHE A 77 2.61 -25.44 3.26
C PHE A 77 1.38 -26.21 2.80
N ASN A 78 0.55 -25.62 1.95
CA ASN A 78 -0.71 -26.21 1.49
C ASN A 78 -0.59 -26.97 0.16
N GLN A 79 0.59 -27.03 -0.49
CA GLN A 79 0.79 -27.51 -1.85
C GLN A 79 0.26 -28.95 -2.14
N SER A 80 0.14 -29.79 -1.11
CA SER A 80 -0.41 -31.14 -1.26
C SER A 80 -1.94 -31.18 -1.29
N LYS A 81 -2.61 -30.09 -0.90
CA LYS A 81 -4.07 -30.05 -0.74
C LYS A 81 -4.73 -28.94 -1.57
N LYS A 82 -4.09 -27.79 -1.68
CA LYS A 82 -4.64 -26.59 -2.32
C LYS A 82 -3.55 -25.87 -3.08
N LYS A 83 -3.77 -25.62 -4.35
CA LYS A 83 -2.78 -24.98 -5.26
C LYS A 83 -3.31 -23.73 -5.94
N HIS A 84 -4.32 -23.09 -5.40
CA HIS A 84 -4.90 -21.89 -5.97
C HIS A 84 -4.75 -20.68 -5.04
N ILE A 85 -4.38 -19.54 -5.62
CA ILE A 85 -4.21 -18.24 -4.97
C ILE A 85 -5.00 -17.21 -5.74
N ILE A 86 -5.58 -16.24 -5.04
CA ILE A 86 -6.31 -15.12 -5.65
C ILE A 86 -5.63 -13.82 -5.22
N THR A 87 -5.44 -12.91 -6.17
CA THR A 87 -4.96 -11.55 -5.93
C THR A 87 -5.61 -10.57 -6.90
N THR A 88 -5.34 -9.27 -6.77
CA THR A 88 -5.94 -8.26 -7.65
C THR A 88 -5.01 -7.85 -8.78
N GLN A 89 -5.52 -7.94 -10.00
CA GLN A 89 -4.85 -7.47 -11.22
C GLN A 89 -5.90 -7.22 -12.30
N THR A 90 -5.72 -6.21 -13.16
CA THR A 90 -6.53 -6.09 -14.38
C THR A 90 -5.83 -6.82 -15.52
N ILE A 91 -6.64 -7.54 -16.31
CA ILE A 91 -6.17 -8.22 -17.52
C ILE A 91 -6.63 -7.33 -18.68
N ASP A 92 -5.70 -6.65 -19.32
CA ASP A 92 -5.86 -6.22 -20.69
C ASP A 92 -5.24 -7.30 -21.59
N GLN A 93 -5.83 -7.58 -22.76
CA GLN A 93 -5.39 -8.67 -23.65
C GLN A 93 -3.94 -8.53 -24.14
N SER A 94 -3.33 -7.35 -23.99
CA SER A 94 -1.96 -7.03 -24.42
C SER A 94 -0.96 -6.84 -23.29
N CYS A 95 -1.41 -6.58 -22.04
CA CYS A 95 -0.51 -6.31 -20.91
C CYS A 95 -1.14 -6.67 -19.58
N CYS A 96 -0.39 -7.36 -18.71
CA CYS A 96 -0.83 -7.70 -17.35
C CYS A 96 -0.79 -6.45 -16.46
N VAL A 97 -1.93 -5.87 -16.16
CA VAL A 97 -2.05 -4.64 -15.37
C VAL A 97 -2.45 -4.95 -13.93
N ALA A 98 -1.66 -4.50 -12.96
CA ALA A 98 -1.78 -4.93 -11.56
C ALA A 98 -2.13 -3.78 -10.62
N GLN A 99 -3.01 -4.04 -9.63
CA GLN A 99 -3.25 -3.11 -8.53
C GLN A 99 -2.35 -3.39 -7.33
N GLU A 100 -1.87 -4.62 -7.16
CA GLU A 100 -0.98 -5.04 -6.08
C GLU A 100 0.43 -4.48 -6.24
N HIS A 101 1.16 -4.40 -5.13
CA HIS A 101 2.58 -4.08 -5.18
C HIS A 101 3.35 -5.13 -5.99
N LYS A 102 4.36 -4.70 -6.76
CA LYS A 102 5.15 -5.57 -7.63
C LYS A 102 5.67 -6.84 -6.94
N CYS A 103 6.06 -6.77 -5.67
CA CYS A 103 6.55 -7.95 -4.94
C CYS A 103 5.47 -9.03 -4.72
N VAL A 104 4.19 -8.67 -4.63
CA VAL A 104 3.07 -9.63 -4.58
C VAL A 104 2.92 -10.32 -5.93
N LEU A 105 2.93 -9.55 -7.01
CA LEU A 105 2.79 -10.06 -8.38
C LEU A 105 3.94 -10.97 -8.78
N ASP A 106 5.18 -10.56 -8.52
CA ASP A 106 6.35 -11.38 -8.83
C ASP A 106 6.37 -12.67 -7.98
N SER A 107 5.86 -12.61 -6.73
CA SER A 107 5.67 -13.82 -5.92
C SER A 107 4.59 -14.74 -6.50
N CYS A 108 3.49 -14.19 -7.02
CA CYS A 108 2.45 -14.95 -7.71
C CYS A 108 2.98 -15.59 -9.00
N ARG A 109 3.66 -14.83 -9.85
CA ARG A 109 4.30 -15.36 -11.08
C ARG A 109 5.30 -16.48 -10.78
N PHE A 110 6.09 -16.31 -9.73
CA PHE A 110 6.99 -17.37 -9.29
C PHE A 110 6.22 -18.62 -8.86
N LEU A 111 5.11 -18.49 -8.15
CA LEU A 111 4.28 -19.63 -7.75
C LEU A 111 3.63 -20.31 -8.96
N GLU A 112 3.19 -19.55 -9.98
CA GLU A 112 2.71 -20.11 -11.25
C GLU A 112 3.79 -20.97 -11.93
N SER A 113 5.04 -20.50 -11.99
CA SER A 113 6.15 -21.27 -12.56
C SER A 113 6.45 -22.56 -11.78
N THR A 114 5.98 -22.67 -10.54
CA THR A 114 6.12 -23.88 -9.69
C THR A 114 4.85 -24.73 -9.63
N GLY A 115 3.87 -24.46 -10.50
CA GLY A 115 2.66 -25.28 -10.69
C GLY A 115 1.47 -24.92 -9.82
N PHE A 116 1.44 -23.70 -9.27
CA PHE A 116 0.24 -23.14 -8.64
C PHE A 116 -0.61 -22.43 -9.69
N LYS A 117 -1.93 -22.40 -9.45
CA LYS A 117 -2.86 -21.58 -10.21
C LYS A 117 -3.02 -20.24 -9.49
N VAL A 118 -2.92 -19.13 -10.22
CA VAL A 118 -3.23 -17.80 -9.70
C VAL A 118 -4.41 -17.21 -10.47
N THR A 119 -5.40 -16.70 -9.75
CA THR A 119 -6.49 -15.90 -10.35
C THR A 119 -6.25 -14.44 -10.00
N TYR A 120 -6.17 -13.63 -11.04
CA TYR A 120 -6.01 -12.19 -10.96
C TYR A 120 -7.38 -11.54 -11.17
N LEU A 121 -7.89 -10.84 -10.14
CA LEU A 121 -9.20 -10.21 -10.18
C LEU A 121 -9.11 -8.78 -10.71
N PRO A 122 -9.95 -8.40 -11.68
CA PRO A 122 -10.01 -7.03 -12.14
C PRO A 122 -10.62 -6.12 -11.08
N VAL A 123 -10.15 -4.87 -11.04
CA VAL A 123 -10.76 -3.79 -10.28
C VAL A 123 -11.72 -2.98 -11.15
N GLU A 124 -12.58 -2.22 -10.52
CA GLU A 124 -13.48 -1.28 -11.17
C GLU A 124 -12.75 0.02 -11.55
N LYS A 125 -13.39 0.90 -12.31
CA LYS A 125 -12.85 2.22 -12.68
C LYS A 125 -12.54 3.10 -11.46
N SER A 126 -13.24 2.87 -10.35
CA SER A 126 -12.97 3.49 -9.05
C SER A 126 -11.64 3.02 -8.42
N GLY A 127 -11.09 1.89 -8.88
CA GLY A 127 -9.97 1.20 -8.26
C GLY A 127 -10.39 0.23 -7.14
N LEU A 128 -11.69 0.07 -6.89
CA LEU A 128 -12.21 -0.87 -5.89
C LEU A 128 -12.34 -2.28 -6.45
N LEU A 129 -12.14 -3.26 -5.59
CA LEU A 129 -12.41 -4.66 -5.88
C LEU A 129 -13.91 -4.97 -5.77
N CYS A 130 -14.46 -5.64 -6.77
CA CYS A 130 -15.82 -6.18 -6.70
C CYS A 130 -15.84 -7.49 -5.89
N LEU A 131 -16.50 -7.48 -4.72
CA LEU A 131 -16.57 -8.65 -3.82
C LEU A 131 -17.33 -9.84 -4.45
N ASN A 132 -18.32 -9.60 -5.30
CA ASN A 132 -19.02 -10.67 -6.03
C ASN A 132 -18.07 -11.43 -6.97
N LYS A 133 -17.14 -10.73 -7.62
CA LYS A 133 -16.10 -11.36 -8.45
C LYS A 133 -15.13 -12.18 -7.60
N LEU A 134 -14.75 -11.66 -6.42
CA LEU A 134 -13.93 -12.40 -5.46
C LEU A 134 -14.65 -13.67 -5.01
N GLU A 135 -15.91 -13.59 -4.62
CA GLU A 135 -16.68 -14.74 -4.18
C GLU A 135 -16.75 -15.84 -5.25
N THR A 136 -17.03 -15.45 -6.49
CA THR A 136 -17.12 -16.38 -7.63
C THR A 136 -15.77 -17.04 -7.95
N ALA A 137 -14.65 -16.33 -7.72
CA ALA A 137 -13.31 -16.84 -7.98
C ALA A 137 -12.80 -17.82 -6.91
N ILE A 138 -13.37 -17.79 -5.69
CA ILE A 138 -12.98 -18.71 -4.62
C ILE A 138 -13.46 -20.12 -4.96
N THR A 139 -12.51 -21.07 -5.03
CA THR A 139 -12.76 -22.49 -5.28
C THR A 139 -12.36 -23.33 -4.07
N PRO A 140 -12.75 -24.62 -3.99
CA PRO A 140 -12.28 -25.52 -2.93
C PRO A 140 -10.75 -25.67 -2.89
N ASP A 141 -10.06 -25.43 -4.01
CA ASP A 141 -8.60 -25.48 -4.14
C ASP A 141 -7.91 -24.17 -3.70
N THR A 142 -8.68 -23.11 -3.41
CA THR A 142 -8.12 -21.82 -2.99
C THR A 142 -7.52 -21.92 -1.59
N SER A 143 -6.24 -21.62 -1.47
CA SER A 143 -5.49 -21.59 -0.20
C SER A 143 -5.39 -20.20 0.41
N LEU A 144 -5.26 -19.17 -0.42
CA LEU A 144 -4.98 -17.80 -0.01
C LEU A 144 -5.64 -16.79 -0.95
N VAL A 145 -6.20 -15.74 -0.36
CA VAL A 145 -6.56 -14.49 -1.03
C VAL A 145 -5.62 -13.42 -0.53
N SER A 146 -5.00 -12.65 -1.43
CA SER A 146 -4.09 -11.55 -1.10
C SER A 146 -4.55 -10.27 -1.77
N ILE A 147 -4.96 -9.27 -0.98
CA ILE A 147 -5.47 -7.98 -1.44
C ILE A 147 -4.85 -6.88 -0.59
N MET A 148 -4.24 -5.87 -1.21
CA MET A 148 -3.67 -4.74 -0.47
C MET A 148 -4.75 -3.89 0.19
N THR A 149 -4.46 -3.32 1.38
CA THR A 149 -5.44 -2.48 2.09
C THR A 149 -5.61 -1.12 1.43
N VAL A 150 -4.50 -0.46 1.07
CA VAL A 150 -4.49 0.87 0.42
C VAL A 150 -3.54 0.83 -0.76
N ASN A 151 -4.03 1.23 -1.93
CA ASN A 151 -3.19 1.28 -3.12
C ASN A 151 -2.10 2.35 -2.98
N ASN A 152 -0.88 2.00 -3.34
CA ASN A 152 0.30 2.86 -3.17
C ASN A 152 0.44 3.95 -4.21
N GLU A 153 -0.40 3.97 -5.24
CA GLU A 153 -0.35 4.90 -6.37
C GLU A 153 -1.55 5.85 -6.39
N ILE A 154 -2.76 5.31 -6.32
CA ILE A 154 -4.01 6.09 -6.36
C ILE A 154 -4.66 6.30 -4.98
N GLY A 155 -4.10 5.70 -3.92
CA GLY A 155 -4.58 5.88 -2.56
C GLY A 155 -5.89 5.16 -2.21
N VAL A 156 -6.51 4.43 -3.13
CA VAL A 156 -7.81 3.79 -2.90
C VAL A 156 -7.71 2.71 -1.82
N LYS A 157 -8.60 2.80 -0.84
CA LYS A 157 -8.78 1.83 0.26
C LYS A 157 -9.68 0.69 -0.23
N GLN A 158 -9.19 -0.53 -0.18
CA GLN A 158 -9.98 -1.70 -0.56
C GLN A 158 -11.00 -2.07 0.53
N PRO A 159 -12.12 -2.73 0.18
CA PRO A 159 -13.16 -3.15 1.11
C PRO A 159 -12.68 -4.33 1.96
N ILE A 160 -11.64 -4.11 2.78
CA ILE A 160 -11.14 -5.12 3.72
C ILE A 160 -12.15 -5.31 4.85
N LYS A 161 -12.71 -4.20 5.35
CA LYS A 161 -13.91 -4.12 6.16
C LYS A 161 -14.72 -2.90 5.72
N GLU A 162 -15.92 -3.10 5.18
CA GLU A 162 -16.90 -2.02 5.02
C GLU A 162 -17.42 -1.64 6.41
N ILE A 163 -17.09 -0.44 6.85
CA ILE A 163 -17.78 0.17 7.97
C ILE A 163 -19.19 0.48 7.46
N ALA A 164 -20.15 -0.37 7.82
CA ALA A 164 -21.56 -0.04 7.70
C ALA A 164 -21.82 1.19 8.61
N MET A 165 -21.62 2.38 8.08
CA MET A 165 -22.29 3.55 8.63
C MET A 165 -23.77 3.33 8.38
N LEU A 166 -24.46 2.80 9.38
CA LEU A 166 -25.89 2.90 9.51
C LEU A 166 -26.26 4.40 9.51
N HIS A 167 -26.46 4.95 8.34
CA HIS A 167 -27.30 6.10 8.18
C HIS A 167 -28.71 5.63 8.50
N ILE A 168 -29.14 5.86 9.75
CA ILE A 168 -30.55 5.83 10.14
C ILE A 168 -31.25 6.89 9.29
N GLY A 169 -31.90 6.47 8.22
CA GLY A 169 -32.80 7.33 7.44
C GLY A 169 -32.61 7.31 5.94
N SER A 170 -32.79 6.19 5.28
CA SER A 170 -33.53 6.00 4.04
C SER A 170 -33.35 4.56 3.55
N ILE A 171 -34.46 3.87 3.49
CA ILE A 171 -34.57 2.53 2.92
C ILE A 171 -34.39 2.70 1.41
N SER A 172 -33.22 2.37 0.89
CA SER A 172 -33.06 2.06 -0.54
C SER A 172 -32.93 0.54 -0.67
N GLU A 173 -33.83 -0.05 -1.47
CA GLU A 173 -33.92 -1.47 -1.79
C GLU A 173 -32.74 -1.99 -2.62
N TYR A 174 -31.50 -1.88 -2.09
CA TYR A 174 -30.38 -2.64 -2.59
C TYR A 174 -29.91 -3.58 -1.49
N TRP A 175 -30.31 -4.82 -1.63
CA TRP A 175 -29.93 -5.94 -0.79
C TRP A 175 -28.40 -6.09 -0.81
N SER A 176 -27.70 -5.54 0.19
CA SER A 176 -26.29 -5.84 0.43
C SER A 176 -26.22 -7.22 1.07
N PRO A 177 -25.53 -8.21 0.49
CA PRO A 177 -25.37 -9.50 1.14
C PRO A 177 -24.65 -9.34 2.49
N PRO A 178 -24.90 -10.22 3.48
CA PRO A 178 -24.33 -10.13 4.83
C PRO A 178 -22.80 -10.25 4.92
N TRP A 179 -22.10 -10.28 3.80
CA TRP A 179 -20.64 -10.37 3.68
C TRP A 179 -20.07 -9.15 2.95
N CYS A 180 -20.10 -8.01 3.64
CA CYS A 180 -19.64 -6.75 3.05
C CYS A 180 -18.11 -6.53 3.15
N ASP A 181 -17.31 -7.55 3.47
CA ASP A 181 -15.85 -7.42 3.52
C ASP A 181 -15.10 -8.66 3.01
N ALA A 182 -13.90 -8.45 2.46
CA ALA A 182 -13.08 -9.53 1.91
C ALA A 182 -12.61 -10.51 2.99
N GLY A 183 -12.33 -10.04 4.21
CA GLY A 183 -11.90 -10.88 5.33
C GLY A 183 -13.02 -11.82 5.81
N ALA A 184 -14.25 -11.30 5.99
CA ALA A 184 -15.41 -12.11 6.37
C ALA A 184 -15.76 -13.12 5.28
N LEU A 185 -15.72 -12.74 4.01
CA LEU A 185 -15.93 -13.63 2.89
C LEU A 185 -14.92 -14.79 2.89
N CYS A 186 -13.63 -14.49 2.99
CA CYS A 186 -12.58 -15.50 3.06
C CYS A 186 -12.77 -16.44 4.27
N ARG A 187 -13.14 -15.90 5.42
CA ARG A 187 -13.41 -16.66 6.65
C ARG A 187 -14.59 -17.63 6.46
N SER A 188 -15.68 -17.19 5.83
CA SER A 188 -16.85 -18.03 5.55
C SER A 188 -16.51 -19.20 4.62
N LYS A 189 -15.64 -18.99 3.65
CA LYS A 189 -15.17 -20.00 2.69
C LYS A 189 -13.98 -20.84 3.19
N LYS A 190 -13.48 -20.60 4.40
CA LYS A 190 -12.30 -21.28 5.01
C LYS A 190 -11.03 -21.14 4.16
N VAL A 191 -10.80 -19.95 3.62
CA VAL A 191 -9.63 -19.54 2.86
C VAL A 191 -8.86 -18.54 3.70
N PHE A 192 -7.52 -18.59 3.71
CA PHE A 192 -6.71 -17.60 4.41
C PHE A 192 -6.74 -16.25 3.67
N PHE A 193 -6.78 -15.18 4.46
CA PHE A 193 -6.77 -13.83 3.96
C PHE A 193 -5.48 -13.08 4.36
N HIS A 194 -4.72 -12.64 3.36
CA HIS A 194 -3.55 -11.79 3.49
C HIS A 194 -3.84 -10.40 2.97
N THR A 195 -3.31 -9.38 3.65
CA THR A 195 -3.31 -8.02 3.16
C THR A 195 -1.93 -7.37 3.24
N ASP A 196 -1.49 -6.74 2.13
CA ASP A 196 -0.39 -5.79 2.19
C ASP A 196 -0.91 -4.47 2.76
N ALA A 197 -0.58 -4.21 4.02
CA ALA A 197 -1.01 -3.01 4.73
C ALA A 197 0.11 -1.95 4.86
N ALA A 198 1.15 -2.03 4.02
CA ALA A 198 2.28 -1.10 4.07
C ALA A 198 1.87 0.38 3.91
N GLN A 199 0.79 0.67 3.20
CA GLN A 199 0.26 2.03 3.05
C GLN A 199 -0.85 2.37 4.05
N ALA A 200 -1.28 1.41 4.88
CA ALA A 200 -2.46 1.54 5.76
C ALA A 200 -2.10 1.62 7.24
N VAL A 201 -1.21 0.74 7.72
CA VAL A 201 -0.81 0.68 9.15
C VAL A 201 -0.28 2.04 9.61
N GLY A 202 -0.77 2.51 10.76
CA GLY A 202 -0.42 3.79 11.36
C GLY A 202 -0.94 5.02 10.61
N LYS A 203 -1.86 4.84 9.65
CA LYS A 203 -2.50 5.89 8.86
C LYS A 203 -4.02 5.83 8.88
N ILE A 204 -4.56 4.62 8.95
CA ILE A 204 -5.98 4.34 9.14
C ILE A 204 -6.13 3.24 10.19
N PRO A 205 -7.27 3.20 10.93
CA PRO A 205 -7.51 2.16 11.90
C PRO A 205 -7.53 0.77 11.28
N ILE A 206 -6.82 -0.17 11.90
CA ILE A 206 -6.80 -1.60 11.52
C ILE A 206 -6.95 -2.42 12.79
N ASP A 207 -7.91 -3.33 12.81
CA ASP A 207 -8.02 -4.41 13.80
C ASP A 207 -8.07 -5.75 13.06
N VAL A 208 -7.03 -6.55 13.22
CA VAL A 208 -6.90 -7.82 12.50
C VAL A 208 -7.96 -8.85 12.87
N ASN A 209 -8.56 -8.74 14.07
CA ASN A 209 -9.60 -9.65 14.52
C ASN A 209 -10.95 -9.25 13.94
N ASP A 210 -11.28 -7.98 14.02
CA ASP A 210 -12.51 -7.41 13.52
C ASP A 210 -12.58 -7.52 11.97
N MET A 211 -11.46 -7.28 11.29
CA MET A 211 -11.33 -7.40 9.82
C MET A 211 -11.06 -8.84 9.34
N ASN A 212 -11.03 -9.83 10.21
CA ASN A 212 -10.76 -11.25 9.89
C ASN A 212 -9.47 -11.49 9.08
N ILE A 213 -8.44 -10.69 9.29
CA ILE A 213 -7.16 -10.82 8.60
C ILE A 213 -6.36 -11.97 9.20
N ASP A 214 -5.81 -12.86 8.37
CA ASP A 214 -4.98 -13.99 8.79
C ASP A 214 -3.48 -13.70 8.70
N LEU A 215 -3.08 -12.85 7.73
CA LEU A 215 -1.71 -12.36 7.54
C LEU A 215 -1.74 -10.89 7.14
N LEU A 216 -0.82 -10.10 7.71
CA LEU A 216 -0.74 -8.67 7.39
C LEU A 216 0.72 -8.22 7.32
N SER A 217 1.08 -7.54 6.25
CA SER A 217 2.43 -7.05 5.99
C SER A 217 2.60 -5.58 6.36
N ILE A 218 3.66 -5.26 7.13
CA ILE A 218 3.98 -3.92 7.64
C ILE A 218 5.34 -3.48 7.13
N SER A 219 5.48 -2.19 6.81
CA SER A 219 6.75 -1.56 6.42
C SER A 219 7.10 -0.38 7.33
N GLY A 220 8.24 -0.43 8.01
CA GLY A 220 8.64 0.59 8.98
C GLY A 220 8.80 1.98 8.37
N HIS A 221 9.45 2.11 7.20
CA HIS A 221 9.67 3.41 6.56
C HIS A 221 8.42 4.05 5.95
N LYS A 222 7.26 3.41 6.04
CA LYS A 222 5.95 3.97 5.62
C LYS A 222 5.18 4.60 6.78
N ILE A 223 5.61 4.35 8.02
CA ILE A 223 5.03 4.87 9.26
C ILE A 223 6.05 5.72 10.05
N TYR A 224 6.92 6.43 9.34
CA TYR A 224 7.97 7.29 9.91
C TYR A 224 9.03 6.56 10.74
N GLY A 225 9.10 5.23 10.62
CA GLY A 225 10.12 4.36 11.17
C GLY A 225 11.34 4.19 10.26
N PRO A 226 12.35 3.42 10.69
CA PRO A 226 13.56 3.19 9.92
C PRO A 226 13.34 2.33 8.68
N LYS A 227 14.20 2.52 7.67
CA LYS A 227 14.32 1.63 6.51
C LYS A 227 14.96 0.31 6.93
N GLY A 228 14.67 -0.77 6.21
CA GLY A 228 15.29 -2.08 6.45
C GLY A 228 14.61 -2.90 7.54
N ILE A 229 13.43 -2.49 8.03
CA ILE A 229 12.61 -3.21 8.99
C ILE A 229 11.14 -3.21 8.58
N GLY A 230 10.47 -4.29 8.89
CA GLY A 230 9.02 -4.44 8.83
C GLY A 230 8.56 -5.54 9.77
N ALA A 231 7.30 -5.86 9.69
CA ALA A 231 6.71 -6.96 10.45
C ALA A 231 5.68 -7.71 9.60
N LEU A 232 5.51 -8.98 9.93
CA LEU A 232 4.46 -9.83 9.45
C LEU A 232 3.59 -10.26 10.64
N TYR A 233 2.30 -9.94 10.58
CA TYR A 233 1.31 -10.56 11.45
C TYR A 233 0.93 -11.93 10.89
N VAL A 234 0.93 -12.95 11.76
CA VAL A 234 0.53 -14.33 11.43
C VAL A 234 -0.44 -14.83 12.49
N ARG A 235 -1.70 -14.96 12.13
CA ARG A 235 -2.77 -15.39 13.04
C ARG A 235 -2.49 -16.76 13.66
N ARG A 236 -2.67 -16.86 14.97
CA ARG A 236 -2.49 -18.12 15.72
C ARG A 236 -3.79 -18.91 15.91
N ARG A 237 -4.94 -18.27 15.86
CA ARG A 237 -6.26 -18.90 16.03
C ARG A 237 -7.30 -18.31 15.08
N PRO A 238 -7.77 -19.05 14.02
CA PRO A 238 -7.26 -20.35 13.57
C PRO A 238 -5.79 -20.25 13.13
N ARG A 239 -5.03 -21.34 13.30
CA ARG A 239 -3.58 -21.29 13.07
C ARG A 239 -3.24 -21.25 11.60
N VAL A 240 -2.61 -20.18 11.16
CA VAL A 240 -1.93 -20.11 9.86
C VAL A 240 -0.57 -20.83 9.98
N ARG A 241 -0.30 -21.73 9.04
CA ARG A 241 0.98 -22.44 8.96
C ARG A 241 1.73 -22.00 7.71
N LEU A 242 3.02 -21.75 7.86
CA LEU A 242 3.92 -21.24 6.82
C LEU A 242 5.15 -22.13 6.71
N VAL A 243 5.66 -22.29 5.49
CA VAL A 243 7.02 -22.78 5.27
C VAL A 243 7.97 -21.57 5.36
N PRO A 244 9.01 -21.59 6.23
CA PRO A 244 9.97 -20.51 6.31
C PRO A 244 10.70 -20.31 4.99
N LEU A 245 10.96 -19.06 4.58
CA LEU A 245 11.80 -18.75 3.42
C LEU A 245 13.28 -18.71 3.76
N LEU A 246 13.60 -18.33 5.01
CA LEU A 246 14.96 -18.20 5.51
C LEU A 246 15.18 -19.23 6.64
N SER A 247 16.00 -20.22 6.40
CA SER A 247 16.43 -21.21 7.38
C SER A 247 17.68 -20.74 8.11
N GLY A 248 17.86 -21.14 9.37
CA GLY A 248 19.04 -20.76 10.17
C GLY A 248 18.81 -20.99 11.67
N GLY A 249 19.23 -20.06 12.51
CA GLY A 249 19.28 -20.20 13.97
C GLY A 249 17.93 -20.20 14.70
N GLY A 250 16.80 -20.30 14.00
CA GLY A 250 15.48 -20.45 14.62
C GLY A 250 14.89 -19.17 15.23
N GLN A 251 15.47 -18.01 14.94
CA GLN A 251 14.93 -16.72 15.37
C GLN A 251 13.47 -16.54 14.87
N GLU A 252 12.77 -15.61 15.46
CA GLU A 252 11.34 -15.37 15.16
C GLU A 252 10.52 -16.67 15.13
N ARG A 253 10.74 -17.53 16.11
CA ARG A 253 10.04 -18.84 16.28
C ARG A 253 10.22 -19.78 15.08
N GLY A 254 11.34 -19.67 14.40
CA GLY A 254 11.67 -20.46 13.21
C GLY A 254 10.99 -20.01 11.93
N LEU A 255 10.20 -18.94 11.96
CA LEU A 255 9.53 -18.40 10.77
C LEU A 255 10.46 -17.50 9.94
N ARG A 256 11.42 -16.83 10.62
CA ARG A 256 12.39 -15.95 9.97
C ARG A 256 13.71 -15.99 10.72
N SER A 257 14.67 -16.73 10.21
CA SER A 257 15.99 -16.84 10.81
C SER A 257 16.89 -15.65 10.47
N GLY A 258 17.91 -15.43 11.30
CA GLY A 258 18.86 -14.32 11.23
C GLY A 258 18.78 -13.44 12.46
N THR A 259 19.92 -12.85 12.86
CA THR A 259 20.00 -11.99 14.03
C THR A 259 19.00 -10.83 13.91
N VAL A 260 18.17 -10.67 14.92
CA VAL A 260 17.17 -9.59 14.97
C VAL A 260 17.88 -8.26 15.20
N PRO A 261 17.70 -7.26 14.31
CA PRO A 261 18.37 -5.96 14.42
C PRO A 261 17.67 -5.09 15.47
N THR A 262 18.04 -5.26 16.74
CA THR A 262 17.42 -4.57 17.89
C THR A 262 17.17 -3.08 17.67
N PRO A 263 18.13 -2.26 17.16
CA PRO A 263 17.89 -0.84 16.93
C PRO A 263 16.71 -0.58 15.99
N LEU A 264 16.64 -1.32 14.86
CA LEU A 264 15.60 -1.14 13.87
C LEU A 264 14.23 -1.62 14.39
N VAL A 265 14.23 -2.70 15.16
CA VAL A 265 13.01 -3.24 15.80
C VAL A 265 12.45 -2.25 16.81
N VAL A 266 13.30 -1.66 17.65
CA VAL A 266 12.91 -0.61 18.60
C VAL A 266 12.33 0.60 17.83
N GLY A 267 12.99 1.01 16.74
CA GLY A 267 12.49 2.07 15.90
C GLY A 267 11.12 1.79 15.29
N LEU A 268 10.88 0.55 14.83
CA LEU A 268 9.55 0.15 14.32
C LEU A 268 8.50 0.18 15.44
N GLY A 269 8.82 -0.37 16.64
CA GLY A 269 7.91 -0.36 17.78
C GLY A 269 7.54 1.06 18.22
N THR A 270 8.54 1.94 18.36
CA THR A 270 8.33 3.36 18.70
C THR A 270 7.46 4.07 17.64
N ALA A 271 7.71 3.83 16.35
CA ALA A 271 6.89 4.41 15.28
C ALA A 271 5.44 3.93 15.35
N CYS A 272 5.21 2.67 15.73
CA CYS A 272 3.86 2.12 15.95
C CYS A 272 3.17 2.76 17.15
N ALA A 273 3.87 2.94 18.27
CA ALA A 273 3.32 3.59 19.47
C ALA A 273 2.92 5.05 19.19
N ILE A 274 3.79 5.81 18.52
CA ILE A 274 3.48 7.19 18.11
C ILE A 274 2.26 7.20 17.16
N ALA A 275 2.20 6.27 16.21
CA ALA A 275 1.07 6.20 15.29
C ALA A 275 -0.24 5.83 16.01
N GLU A 276 -0.22 4.99 17.04
CA GLU A 276 -1.39 4.65 17.85
C GLU A 276 -1.98 5.88 18.56
N GLU A 277 -1.12 6.78 19.03
CA GLU A 277 -1.52 8.01 19.71
C GLU A 277 -1.96 9.14 18.76
N GLU A 278 -1.26 9.28 17.62
CA GLU A 278 -1.38 10.46 16.76
C GLU A 278 -2.17 10.22 15.46
N MET A 279 -2.50 8.98 15.10
CA MET A 279 -3.08 8.62 13.79
C MET A 279 -4.33 9.44 13.44
N GLU A 280 -5.24 9.68 14.38
CA GLU A 280 -6.47 10.42 14.10
C GLU A 280 -6.20 11.90 13.81
N SER A 281 -5.32 12.53 14.57
CA SER A 281 -4.92 13.93 14.37
C SER A 281 -4.12 14.08 13.07
N ASP A 282 -3.23 13.14 12.80
CA ASP A 282 -2.46 13.08 11.54
C ASP A 282 -3.40 12.94 10.33
N PHE A 283 -4.39 12.05 10.42
CA PHE A 283 -5.35 11.87 9.32
C PHE A 283 -6.11 13.16 9.01
N LYS A 284 -6.63 13.84 10.02
CA LYS A 284 -7.36 15.11 9.85
C LYS A 284 -6.47 16.19 9.24
N ARG A 285 -5.22 16.31 9.72
CA ARG A 285 -4.25 17.27 9.20
C ARG A 285 -3.88 16.96 7.74
N VAL A 286 -3.57 15.70 7.43
CA VAL A 286 -3.23 15.26 6.07
C VAL A 286 -4.39 15.45 5.11
N GLN A 287 -5.63 15.22 5.56
CA GLN A 287 -6.83 15.51 4.76
C GLN A 287 -6.93 16.99 4.41
N ALA A 288 -6.79 17.88 5.40
CA ALA A 288 -6.86 19.34 5.18
C ALA A 288 -5.78 19.81 4.20
N LEU A 289 -4.54 19.29 4.30
CA LEU A 289 -3.45 19.61 3.39
C LEU A 289 -3.68 19.06 1.96
N SER A 290 -4.26 17.87 1.86
CA SER A 290 -4.62 17.27 0.56
C SER A 290 -5.70 18.07 -0.15
N ASP A 291 -6.74 18.46 0.58
CA ASP A 291 -7.83 19.28 0.04
C ASP A 291 -7.33 20.68 -0.36
N ARG A 292 -6.43 21.27 0.43
CA ARG A 292 -5.78 22.54 0.10
C ARG A 292 -5.01 22.45 -1.21
N LEU A 293 -4.17 21.41 -1.38
CA LEU A 293 -3.41 21.18 -2.61
C LEU A 293 -4.34 21.01 -3.82
N PHE A 294 -5.32 20.12 -3.70
CA PHE A 294 -6.26 19.83 -4.77
C PHE A 294 -7.06 21.05 -5.19
N ASN A 295 -7.63 21.77 -4.23
CA ASN A 295 -8.44 22.96 -4.50
C ASN A 295 -7.62 24.11 -5.12
N LYS A 296 -6.39 24.35 -4.66
CA LYS A 296 -5.50 25.36 -5.26
C LYS A 296 -5.18 25.02 -6.72
N ILE A 297 -4.86 23.78 -7.02
CA ILE A 297 -4.55 23.34 -8.39
C ILE A 297 -5.79 23.47 -9.28
N THR A 298 -6.92 22.90 -8.87
CA THR A 298 -8.13 22.84 -9.69
C THR A 298 -8.86 24.17 -9.85
N SER A 299 -8.64 25.12 -8.93
CA SER A 299 -9.16 26.49 -9.08
C SER A 299 -8.47 27.30 -10.19
N GLN A 300 -7.28 26.91 -10.62
CA GLN A 300 -6.48 27.63 -11.61
C GLN A 300 -6.17 26.84 -12.90
N LEU A 301 -6.34 25.52 -12.85
CA LEU A 301 -6.12 24.61 -13.97
C LEU A 301 -7.40 23.86 -14.32
N THR A 302 -7.79 23.90 -15.57
CA THR A 302 -8.83 23.04 -16.15
C THR A 302 -8.21 21.70 -16.59
N HIS A 303 -9.04 20.67 -16.87
CA HIS A 303 -8.59 19.38 -17.38
C HIS A 303 -7.56 18.69 -16.44
N VAL A 304 -7.81 18.77 -15.15
CA VAL A 304 -7.10 18.01 -14.10
C VAL A 304 -8.03 16.90 -13.63
N ILE A 305 -7.55 15.67 -13.64
CA ILE A 305 -8.32 14.48 -13.27
C ILE A 305 -7.70 13.88 -12.01
N ARG A 306 -8.51 13.70 -10.96
CA ARG A 306 -8.12 12.93 -9.79
C ARG A 306 -8.36 11.45 -10.07
N ASN A 307 -7.30 10.65 -9.96
CA ASN A 307 -7.35 9.22 -10.20
C ASN A 307 -7.76 8.45 -8.94
N GLY A 308 -8.63 7.45 -9.11
CA GLY A 308 -9.16 6.61 -8.04
C GLY A 308 -10.48 7.11 -7.45
N ASP A 309 -11.00 6.36 -6.48
CA ASP A 309 -12.24 6.68 -5.79
C ASP A 309 -12.09 7.90 -4.87
N LEU A 310 -13.08 8.80 -4.87
CA LEU A 310 -13.02 10.04 -4.09
C LEU A 310 -13.33 9.81 -2.61
N GLU A 311 -14.26 8.90 -2.30
CA GLU A 311 -14.74 8.65 -0.94
C GLU A 311 -13.87 7.60 -0.23
N HIS A 312 -13.44 6.58 -0.96
CA HIS A 312 -12.65 5.46 -0.45
C HIS A 312 -11.15 5.66 -0.66
N SER A 313 -10.64 6.89 -0.51
CA SER A 313 -9.20 7.17 -0.65
C SER A 313 -8.54 7.56 0.67
N TYR A 314 -7.24 7.23 0.79
CA TYR A 314 -6.37 7.76 1.84
C TYR A 314 -5.81 9.12 1.40
N PRO A 315 -6.05 10.21 2.13
CA PRO A 315 -5.74 11.55 1.67
C PRO A 315 -4.24 11.85 1.51
N GLY A 316 -3.37 11.12 2.20
CA GLY A 316 -1.92 11.27 2.08
C GLY A 316 -1.34 10.71 0.78
N CYS A 317 -2.18 10.21 -0.14
CA CYS A 317 -1.79 9.74 -1.47
C CYS A 317 -2.76 10.33 -2.49
N LEU A 318 -2.43 11.51 -3.02
CA LEU A 318 -3.20 12.19 -4.05
C LEU A 318 -2.55 11.92 -5.42
N ASN A 319 -3.32 11.39 -6.37
CA ASN A 319 -2.86 11.16 -7.74
C ASN A 319 -3.68 12.02 -8.70
N LEU A 320 -2.99 12.88 -9.47
CA LEU A 320 -3.59 13.79 -10.42
C LEU A 320 -2.98 13.60 -11.80
N SER A 321 -3.83 13.49 -12.83
CA SER A 321 -3.43 13.55 -14.23
C SER A 321 -3.71 14.94 -14.80
N PHE A 322 -2.77 15.45 -15.60
CA PHE A 322 -2.83 16.76 -16.22
C PHE A 322 -2.95 16.60 -17.75
N ALA A 323 -4.16 16.73 -18.29
CA ALA A 323 -4.36 16.58 -19.73
C ALA A 323 -3.53 17.59 -20.52
N TYR A 324 -3.06 17.15 -21.71
CA TYR A 324 -2.28 17.95 -22.65
C TYR A 324 -0.89 18.37 -22.14
N VAL A 325 -0.34 17.60 -21.22
CA VAL A 325 1.01 17.80 -20.67
C VAL A 325 1.78 16.50 -20.74
N GLU A 326 3.00 16.56 -21.20
CA GLU A 326 3.93 15.43 -21.16
C GLU A 326 4.46 15.25 -19.71
N GLY A 327 4.21 14.06 -19.12
CA GLY A 327 4.40 13.83 -17.69
C GLY A 327 5.85 13.82 -17.23
N GLU A 328 6.79 13.32 -18.04
CA GLU A 328 8.20 13.33 -17.71
C GLU A 328 8.77 14.75 -17.69
N SER A 329 8.39 15.56 -18.66
CA SER A 329 8.73 16.98 -18.70
C SER A 329 8.20 17.74 -17.48
N LEU A 330 6.98 17.42 -17.04
CA LEU A 330 6.41 18.02 -15.84
C LEU A 330 7.16 17.58 -14.57
N LEU A 331 7.51 16.30 -14.45
CA LEU A 331 8.32 15.81 -13.32
C LEU A 331 9.71 16.42 -13.28
N MET A 332 10.36 16.55 -14.44
CA MET A 332 11.67 17.19 -14.53
C MET A 332 11.62 18.69 -14.20
N ALA A 333 10.53 19.35 -14.58
CA ALA A 333 10.32 20.77 -14.24
C ALA A 333 10.08 20.96 -12.73
N LEU A 334 9.46 19.98 -12.05
CA LEU A 334 9.21 19.98 -10.60
C LEU A 334 10.35 19.33 -9.78
N LYS A 335 11.58 19.34 -10.28
CA LYS A 335 12.76 18.66 -9.71
C LYS A 335 13.07 19.00 -8.25
N ASP A 336 12.66 20.18 -7.79
CA ASP A 336 12.88 20.67 -6.42
C ASP A 336 11.83 20.12 -5.43
N ILE A 337 10.84 19.41 -5.94
CA ILE A 337 9.78 18.76 -5.15
C ILE A 337 9.90 17.24 -5.32
N ALA A 338 9.98 16.50 -4.21
CA ALA A 338 10.10 15.03 -4.22
C ALA A 338 8.78 14.35 -4.62
N LEU A 339 8.46 14.40 -5.89
CA LEU A 339 7.29 13.78 -6.52
C LEU A 339 7.65 12.44 -7.19
N SER A 340 6.66 11.72 -7.65
CA SER A 340 6.86 10.58 -8.54
C SER A 340 5.74 10.50 -9.55
N SER A 341 6.07 10.01 -10.76
CA SER A 341 5.06 9.48 -11.69
C SER A 341 4.31 8.34 -11.02
N GLY A 342 3.15 8.01 -11.55
CA GLY A 342 2.34 6.91 -11.05
C GLY A 342 3.15 5.64 -10.77
N SER A 343 4.09 5.31 -11.62
CA SER A 343 4.92 4.10 -11.58
C SER A 343 6.33 4.35 -10.99
N ALA A 344 6.44 4.67 -9.71
CA ALA A 344 7.76 4.78 -9.04
C ALA A 344 8.59 3.49 -9.05
N CYS A 345 7.99 2.33 -9.32
CA CYS A 345 8.68 1.02 -9.40
C CYS A 345 9.15 0.67 -10.82
N THR A 346 8.71 1.40 -11.83
CA THR A 346 9.04 1.19 -13.24
C THR A 346 9.61 2.45 -13.90
N SER A 347 10.17 3.36 -13.12
CA SER A 347 10.80 4.61 -13.61
C SER A 347 11.90 4.41 -14.66
N ALA A 348 12.22 3.16 -15.01
CA ALA A 348 13.11 2.79 -16.10
C ALA A 348 12.35 2.28 -17.35
N SER A 349 11.02 2.17 -17.34
CA SER A 349 10.22 1.78 -18.51
C SER A 349 9.40 2.96 -19.01
N LEU A 350 9.39 3.19 -20.31
CA LEU A 350 8.57 4.18 -21.02
C LEU A 350 7.06 3.83 -20.99
N GLU A 351 6.67 2.73 -20.33
CA GLU A 351 5.27 2.31 -20.28
C GLU A 351 4.49 3.08 -19.23
N PRO A 352 3.23 3.49 -19.53
CA PRO A 352 2.35 4.16 -18.59
C PRO A 352 2.05 3.26 -17.38
N SER A 353 1.68 3.88 -16.26
CA SER A 353 1.32 3.16 -15.04
C SER A 353 0.29 2.06 -15.30
N TYR A 354 0.65 0.84 -14.93
CA TYR A 354 -0.26 -0.29 -15.00
C TYR A 354 -1.50 -0.11 -14.09
N VAL A 355 -1.39 0.62 -12.97
CA VAL A 355 -2.52 0.92 -12.07
C VAL A 355 -3.52 1.85 -12.75
N LEU A 356 -3.04 2.90 -13.42
CA LEU A 356 -3.91 3.87 -14.11
C LEU A 356 -4.61 3.25 -15.33
N ARG A 357 -3.93 2.41 -16.08
CA ARG A 357 -4.56 1.62 -17.15
C ARG A 357 -5.63 0.69 -16.58
N ALA A 358 -5.40 0.12 -15.39
CA ALA A 358 -6.36 -0.73 -14.69
C ALA A 358 -7.70 -0.07 -14.42
N ILE A 359 -7.67 1.20 -14.04
CA ILE A 359 -8.90 1.99 -13.80
C ILE A 359 -9.47 2.62 -15.07
N GLY A 360 -8.89 2.32 -16.24
CA GLY A 360 -9.38 2.78 -17.53
C GLY A 360 -8.99 4.22 -17.87
N ALA A 361 -7.91 4.75 -17.27
CA ALA A 361 -7.35 6.03 -17.70
C ALA A 361 -6.83 5.91 -19.14
N GLU A 362 -7.14 6.91 -19.97
CA GLU A 362 -6.58 7.03 -21.32
C GLU A 362 -5.04 7.09 -21.22
N GLU A 363 -4.34 6.59 -22.22
CA GLU A 363 -2.88 6.43 -22.19
C GLU A 363 -2.16 7.77 -21.94
N ASP A 364 -2.56 8.84 -22.61
CA ASP A 364 -2.02 10.18 -22.43
C ASP A 364 -2.21 10.70 -21.00
N LEU A 365 -3.38 10.42 -20.39
CA LEU A 365 -3.68 10.79 -19.01
C LEU A 365 -2.90 9.95 -18.01
N ALA A 366 -2.64 8.69 -18.33
CA ALA A 366 -1.82 7.82 -17.49
C ALA A 366 -0.35 8.27 -17.50
N HIS A 367 0.17 8.72 -18.63
CA HIS A 367 1.51 9.29 -18.75
C HIS A 367 1.66 10.62 -18.01
N SER A 368 0.64 11.49 -18.04
CA SER A 368 0.68 12.80 -17.38
C SER A 368 0.38 12.78 -15.88
N SER A 369 0.27 11.58 -15.27
CA SER A 369 -0.10 11.44 -13.86
C SER A 369 1.07 11.73 -12.92
N ILE A 370 0.79 12.48 -11.86
CA ILE A 370 1.72 12.74 -10.76
C ILE A 370 1.08 12.29 -9.45
N ARG A 371 1.87 11.56 -8.66
CA ARG A 371 1.50 11.17 -7.31
C ARG A 371 2.12 12.13 -6.30
N PHE A 372 1.27 12.85 -5.58
CA PHE A 372 1.62 13.71 -4.45
C PHE A 372 1.51 12.90 -3.15
N GLY A 373 2.56 12.95 -2.35
CA GLY A 373 2.60 12.29 -1.07
C GLY A 373 2.63 13.30 0.07
N ILE A 374 1.58 13.32 0.88
CA ILE A 374 1.43 14.22 2.01
C ILE A 374 1.66 13.44 3.30
N SER A 375 2.49 13.97 4.19
CA SER A 375 2.89 13.34 5.44
C SER A 375 2.52 14.19 6.66
N ARG A 376 2.69 13.64 7.88
CA ARG A 376 2.52 14.39 9.14
C ARG A 376 3.44 15.61 9.26
N PHE A 377 4.58 15.57 8.58
CA PHE A 377 5.59 16.65 8.63
C PHE A 377 5.44 17.66 7.48
N THR A 378 4.53 17.41 6.54
CA THR A 378 4.26 18.36 5.44
C THR A 378 3.64 19.63 6.01
N THR A 379 4.14 20.80 5.61
CA THR A 379 3.62 22.11 6.05
C THR A 379 2.64 22.70 5.03
N GLU A 380 1.89 23.71 5.44
CA GLU A 380 1.00 24.45 4.53
C GLU A 380 1.80 25.20 3.46
N GLU A 381 2.97 25.75 3.85
CA GLU A 381 3.86 26.47 2.93
C GLU A 381 4.44 25.55 1.85
N GLU A 382 4.78 24.30 2.21
CA GLU A 382 5.23 23.29 1.24
C GLU A 382 4.11 22.90 0.27
N VAL A 383 2.89 22.79 0.76
CA VAL A 383 1.70 22.53 -0.07
C VAL A 383 1.42 23.69 -1.02
N ASP A 384 1.50 24.93 -0.52
CA ASP A 384 1.27 26.13 -1.30
C ASP A 384 2.31 26.28 -2.40
N TYR A 385 3.60 26.13 -2.04
CA TYR A 385 4.70 26.14 -3.00
C TYR A 385 4.53 25.05 -4.07
N THR A 386 4.15 23.83 -3.66
CA THR A 386 3.91 22.72 -4.59
C THR A 386 2.78 23.04 -5.57
N ALA A 387 1.68 23.61 -5.08
CA ALA A 387 0.57 24.02 -5.93
C ALA A 387 0.99 25.10 -6.96
N GLU A 388 1.69 26.12 -6.50
CA GLU A 388 2.17 27.24 -7.35
C GLU A 388 3.12 26.76 -8.44
N GLN A 389 4.13 25.93 -8.10
CA GLN A 389 5.05 25.37 -9.07
C GLN A 389 4.35 24.44 -10.06
N CYS A 390 3.41 23.61 -9.59
CA CYS A 390 2.62 22.72 -10.45
C CYS A 390 1.79 23.53 -11.44
N ILE A 391 1.08 24.57 -10.99
CA ILE A 391 0.26 25.45 -11.83
C ILE A 391 1.14 26.17 -12.86
N TYR A 392 2.27 26.72 -12.46
CA TYR A 392 3.18 27.43 -13.33
C TYR A 392 3.70 26.53 -14.46
N HIS A 393 4.23 25.35 -14.10
CA HIS A 393 4.82 24.44 -15.07
C HIS A 393 3.78 23.79 -16.00
N VAL A 394 2.59 23.45 -15.49
CA VAL A 394 1.49 22.92 -16.32
C VAL A 394 1.04 23.96 -17.34
N LYS A 395 0.85 25.22 -16.95
CA LYS A 395 0.50 26.30 -17.90
C LYS A 395 1.58 26.45 -18.98
N ARG A 396 2.86 26.52 -18.57
CA ARG A 396 3.99 26.65 -19.51
C ARG A 396 4.11 25.49 -20.48
N LEU A 397 3.92 24.24 -20.02
CA LEU A 397 3.99 23.06 -20.88
C LEU A 397 2.79 23.00 -21.83
N ARG A 398 1.61 23.40 -21.40
CA ARG A 398 0.42 23.52 -22.26
C ARG A 398 0.61 24.56 -23.35
N GLU A 399 1.21 25.73 -23.05
CA GLU A 399 1.52 26.77 -24.06
C GLU A 399 2.43 26.27 -25.19
N MET A 400 3.22 25.23 -24.92
CA MET A 400 4.10 24.58 -25.91
C MET A 400 3.46 23.36 -26.58
N SER A 401 2.23 22.99 -26.20
CA SER A 401 1.54 21.80 -26.70
C SER A 401 0.59 22.14 -27.83
N PRO A 402 0.81 21.64 -29.06
CA PRO A 402 -0.13 21.82 -30.16
C PRO A 402 -1.54 21.30 -29.86
N LEU A 403 -1.64 20.24 -29.07
CA LEU A 403 -2.93 19.69 -28.66
C LEU A 403 -3.72 20.67 -27.78
N TRP A 404 -3.04 21.42 -26.93
CA TRP A 404 -3.68 22.44 -26.10
C TRP A 404 -4.20 23.61 -26.91
N GLU A 405 -3.45 24.05 -27.92
CA GLU A 405 -3.87 25.09 -28.85
C GLU A 405 -5.18 24.70 -29.57
N MET A 406 -5.25 23.49 -30.11
CA MET A 406 -6.46 22.94 -30.72
C MET A 406 -7.67 22.92 -29.77
N VAL A 407 -7.47 22.55 -28.52
CA VAL A 407 -8.55 22.54 -27.48
C VAL A 407 -9.06 23.98 -27.23
N GLN A 408 -8.13 24.95 -27.16
CA GLN A 408 -8.52 26.38 -27.00
C GLN A 408 -9.30 26.92 -28.17
N GLU A 409 -9.02 26.44 -29.38
CA GLU A 409 -9.78 26.74 -30.59
C GLU A 409 -11.13 26.00 -30.70
N GLY A 410 -11.45 25.15 -29.72
CA GLY A 410 -12.69 24.38 -29.65
C GLY A 410 -12.72 23.13 -30.55
N ILE A 411 -11.56 22.67 -31.00
CA ILE A 411 -11.43 21.46 -31.82
C ILE A 411 -11.48 20.24 -30.88
N ASP A 412 -12.41 19.33 -31.13
CA ASP A 412 -12.47 18.05 -30.44
C ASP A 412 -11.38 17.11 -30.97
N ILE A 413 -10.31 16.93 -30.20
CA ILE A 413 -9.14 16.09 -30.55
C ILE A 413 -9.56 14.64 -30.85
N LYS A 414 -10.64 14.13 -30.22
CA LYS A 414 -11.13 12.76 -30.44
C LYS A 414 -11.69 12.53 -31.84
N THR A 415 -12.00 13.60 -32.57
CA THR A 415 -12.50 13.53 -33.93
C THR A 415 -11.38 13.54 -34.98
N ILE A 416 -10.15 13.78 -34.59
CA ILE A 416 -9.00 13.87 -35.49
C ILE A 416 -8.53 12.46 -35.87
N GLN A 417 -8.58 12.13 -37.15
CA GLN A 417 -7.94 10.90 -37.68
C GLN A 417 -6.45 11.17 -37.87
N TRP A 418 -5.63 10.62 -36.94
CA TRP A 418 -4.17 10.67 -37.06
C TRP A 418 -3.73 9.71 -38.16
N SER A 419 -3.12 10.21 -39.24
CA SER A 419 -2.47 9.36 -40.23
C SER A 419 -1.19 8.76 -39.57
N GLN A 420 -1.15 7.44 -39.41
CA GLN A 420 0.09 6.76 -39.10
C GLN A 420 1.03 6.87 -40.32
N HIS A 421 2.12 7.57 -40.18
CA HIS A 421 3.25 7.57 -41.12
C HIS A 421 4.32 6.58 -40.63
#